data_a3131f6f2778f8711da7e78113a90608
#
_entry.id   a3131f6f2778f8711da7e78113a90608
#
_cell.length_a   1.000
_cell.length_b   1.000
_cell.length_c   1.000
_cell.angle_alpha   90.00
_cell.angle_beta   90.00
_cell.angle_gamma   90.00
#
_symmetry.space_group_name_H-M   'P 1'
#
loop_
_entity.id
_entity.type
_entity.pdbx_description
1 polymer ?
#
loop_
_entity_poly.entity_id
_entity_poly.type
_entity_poly.pdbx_seq_one_letter_code
_entity_poly.pdbx_strand_id
1 'polypeptide(L)'
;MKASAKMESQIRQNYHHDCEAAINRMINMEMFASYTYTSMAFYFSRDDVALPGFAHFFKENSDEEREHADKLLSFQNKRGGRILLQDIKKPERDEWGNGLEAMQCALLCVTSWRPIT
;
A
#
# COMPACT_ATOMS: atom_id res chain seq x y z
N MET A 1 17.27 5.64 18.28
CA MET A 1 18.24 5.03 19.20
C MET A 1 19.37 4.40 18.44
N LYS A 2 20.55 4.82 18.78
CA LYS A 2 21.71 4.34 18.06
C LYS A 2 22.00 2.87 18.30
N ALA A 3 21.72 2.40 19.51
CA ALA A 3 21.97 1.01 19.85
C ALA A 3 21.16 0.07 18.96
N SER A 4 19.88 0.39 18.75
CA SER A 4 19.08 -0.49 17.92
C SER A 4 19.51 -0.42 16.45
N ALA A 5 20.04 0.73 16.00
CA ALA A 5 20.51 0.84 14.63
C ALA A 5 21.69 -0.07 14.35
N LYS A 6 22.42 -0.46 15.39
CA LYS A 6 23.59 -1.31 15.23
C LYS A 6 23.29 -2.79 15.41
N MET A 7 22.10 -3.12 15.84
CA MET A 7 21.74 -4.52 16.01
C MET A 7 21.44 -5.14 14.68
N GLU A 8 22.13 -6.21 14.38
CA GLU A 8 21.94 -6.92 13.15
C GLU A 8 21.12 -8.17 13.37
N SER A 9 20.42 -8.57 12.33
CA SER A 9 19.63 -9.77 12.40
C SER A 9 20.51 -10.99 12.49
N GLN A 10 20.12 -11.95 13.30
CA GLN A 10 20.83 -13.21 13.42
C GLN A 10 20.48 -14.18 12.31
N ILE A 11 19.42 -13.89 11.55
CA ILE A 11 19.00 -14.80 10.47
C ILE A 11 19.29 -14.25 9.09
N ARG A 12 19.81 -13.03 9.02
CA ARG A 12 20.06 -12.38 7.73
C ARG A 12 21.19 -13.07 6.99
N GLN A 13 20.93 -13.47 5.75
CA GLN A 13 21.93 -14.10 4.90
C GLN A 13 21.71 -13.64 3.46
N ASN A 14 22.77 -13.10 2.86
CA ASN A 14 22.73 -12.71 1.45
C ASN A 14 21.56 -11.79 1.09
N TYR A 15 21.23 -10.90 2.02
CA TYR A 15 20.13 -9.97 1.81
C TYR A 15 20.69 -8.57 1.63
N HIS A 16 20.71 -8.11 0.39
CA HIS A 16 21.34 -6.85 0.04
C HIS A 16 20.53 -5.67 0.57
N HIS A 17 21.23 -4.60 0.94
CA HIS A 17 20.58 -3.39 1.43
C HIS A 17 19.60 -2.79 0.43
N ASP A 18 19.89 -2.90 -0.87
CA ASP A 18 18.98 -2.38 -1.88
C ASP A 18 17.69 -3.15 -1.91
N CYS A 19 17.75 -4.46 -1.69
CA CYS A 19 16.54 -5.28 -1.62
C CYS A 19 15.72 -4.89 -0.40
N GLU A 20 16.38 -4.73 0.72
CA GLU A 20 15.72 -4.32 1.97
C GLU A 20 15.01 -2.98 1.79
N ALA A 21 15.71 -2.02 1.19
CA ALA A 21 15.13 -0.71 0.95
C ALA A 21 13.96 -0.77 -0.03
N ALA A 22 14.08 -1.60 -1.07
CA ALA A 22 13.01 -1.75 -2.04
C ALA A 22 11.77 -2.34 -1.41
N ILE A 23 11.92 -3.34 -0.54
CA ILE A 23 10.80 -3.94 0.15
C ILE A 23 10.10 -2.90 1.04
N ASN A 24 10.86 -2.09 1.75
CA ASN A 24 10.28 -1.04 2.57
C ASN A 24 9.50 -0.02 1.74
N ARG A 25 10.02 0.33 0.56
CA ARG A 25 9.28 1.22 -0.35
C ARG A 25 7.99 0.59 -0.83
N MET A 26 8.03 -0.69 -1.18
CA MET A 26 6.84 -1.40 -1.65
C MET A 26 5.78 -1.48 -0.57
N ILE A 27 6.19 -1.70 0.68
CA ILE A 27 5.24 -1.70 1.80
C ILE A 27 4.50 -0.37 1.86
N ASN A 28 5.22 0.72 1.76
CA ASN A 28 4.61 2.05 1.81
C ASN A 28 3.64 2.25 0.66
N MET A 29 4.02 1.82 -0.54
CA MET A 29 3.18 1.99 -1.72
C MET A 29 1.93 1.13 -1.67
N GLU A 30 2.03 -0.10 -1.15
CA GLU A 30 0.85 -0.94 -0.98
C GLU A 30 -0.10 -0.34 0.05
N MET A 31 0.44 0.22 1.11
CA MET A 31 -0.40 0.87 2.11
C MET A 31 -1.05 2.14 1.57
N PHE A 32 -0.34 2.89 0.74
CA PHE A 32 -0.92 4.05 0.09
C PHE A 32 -2.08 3.62 -0.84
N ALA A 33 -1.87 2.55 -1.61
CA ALA A 33 -2.92 2.05 -2.49
C ALA A 33 -4.14 1.61 -1.68
N SER A 34 -3.91 0.90 -0.57
CA SER A 34 -5.00 0.50 0.31
C SER A 34 -5.78 1.70 0.83
N TYR A 35 -5.08 2.73 1.25
CA TYR A 35 -5.70 3.94 1.77
C TYR A 35 -6.54 4.64 0.69
N THR A 36 -6.00 4.70 -0.52
CA THR A 36 -6.72 5.30 -1.65
C THR A 36 -8.00 4.52 -1.96
N TYR A 37 -7.92 3.20 -1.98
CA TYR A 37 -9.10 2.36 -2.22
C TYR A 37 -10.12 2.49 -1.09
N THR A 38 -9.66 2.66 0.14
CA THR A 38 -10.56 2.90 1.27
C THR A 38 -11.34 4.19 1.04
N SER A 39 -10.65 5.24 0.63
CA SER A 39 -11.29 6.51 0.33
C SER A 39 -12.36 6.36 -0.74
N MET A 40 -12.02 5.64 -1.82
CA MET A 40 -12.98 5.39 -2.90
C MET A 40 -14.19 4.60 -2.42
N ALA A 41 -13.94 3.55 -1.62
CA ALA A 41 -15.02 2.70 -1.14
C ALA A 41 -16.04 3.49 -0.34
N PHE A 42 -15.56 4.34 0.56
CA PHE A 42 -16.45 5.09 1.42
C PHE A 42 -17.11 6.27 0.71
N TYR A 43 -16.46 6.80 -0.32
CA TYR A 43 -17.11 7.78 -1.18
C TYR A 43 -18.33 7.16 -1.86
N PHE A 44 -18.20 5.96 -2.42
CA PHE A 44 -19.33 5.31 -3.11
C PHE A 44 -20.36 4.77 -2.13
N SER A 45 -20.06 4.76 -0.83
CA SER A 45 -21.01 4.40 0.19
C SER A 45 -21.79 5.61 0.73
N ARG A 46 -21.43 6.82 0.30
CA ARG A 46 -22.11 8.03 0.76
C ARG A 46 -23.58 7.97 0.37
N ASP A 47 -24.43 8.58 1.19
CA ASP A 47 -25.87 8.57 0.95
C ASP A 47 -26.26 9.31 -0.34
N ASP A 48 -25.43 10.26 -0.75
CA ASP A 48 -25.71 11.03 -1.97
C ASP A 48 -25.03 10.46 -3.22
N VAL A 49 -24.26 9.39 -3.09
CA VAL A 49 -23.63 8.69 -4.23
C VAL A 49 -24.23 7.30 -4.37
N ALA A 50 -24.18 6.52 -3.32
CA ALA A 50 -24.91 5.25 -3.16
C ALA A 50 -24.74 4.29 -4.32
N LEU A 51 -23.49 3.94 -4.67
CA LEU A 51 -23.20 2.95 -5.68
C LEU A 51 -22.54 1.74 -5.00
N PRO A 52 -23.34 0.83 -4.42
CA PRO A 52 -22.80 -0.24 -3.58
C PRO A 52 -21.87 -1.20 -4.31
N GLY A 53 -22.08 -1.41 -5.60
CA GLY A 53 -21.18 -2.29 -6.36
C GLY A 53 -19.76 -1.74 -6.41
N PHE A 54 -19.62 -0.45 -6.67
CA PHE A 54 -18.31 0.19 -6.66
C PHE A 54 -17.73 0.24 -5.26
N ALA A 55 -18.57 0.54 -4.26
CA ALA A 55 -18.12 0.55 -2.88
C ALA A 55 -17.52 -0.80 -2.48
N HIS A 56 -18.21 -1.88 -2.82
CA HIS A 56 -17.73 -3.21 -2.51
C HIS A 56 -16.44 -3.54 -3.24
N PHE A 57 -16.40 -3.21 -4.53
CA PHE A 57 -15.21 -3.46 -5.35
C PHE A 57 -13.98 -2.79 -4.75
N PHE A 58 -14.09 -1.50 -4.41
CA PHE A 58 -12.95 -0.78 -3.90
C PHE A 58 -12.58 -1.23 -2.48
N LYS A 59 -13.57 -1.64 -1.67
CA LYS A 59 -13.27 -2.17 -0.35
C LYS A 59 -12.47 -3.45 -0.43
N GLU A 60 -12.86 -4.34 -1.35
CA GLU A 60 -12.11 -5.57 -1.56
C GLU A 60 -10.69 -5.29 -2.02
N ASN A 61 -10.52 -4.34 -2.91
CA ASN A 61 -9.19 -3.97 -3.37
C ASN A 61 -8.35 -3.36 -2.26
N SER A 62 -8.97 -2.57 -1.40
CA SER A 62 -8.27 -2.01 -0.25
C SER A 62 -7.75 -3.11 0.66
N ASP A 63 -8.60 -4.09 0.97
CA ASP A 63 -8.21 -5.19 1.83
C ASP A 63 -7.10 -6.03 1.21
N GLU A 64 -7.16 -6.22 -0.10
CA GLU A 64 -6.16 -6.99 -0.84
C GLU A 64 -4.79 -6.30 -0.79
N GLU A 65 -4.77 -4.99 -0.99
CA GLU A 65 -3.52 -4.25 -0.92
C GLU A 65 -2.94 -4.28 0.49
N ARG A 66 -3.79 -4.25 1.50
CA ARG A 66 -3.33 -4.36 2.88
C ARG A 66 -2.71 -5.74 3.13
N GLU A 67 -3.31 -6.78 2.57
CA GLU A 67 -2.74 -8.12 2.66
C GLU A 67 -1.37 -8.20 2.00
N HIS A 68 -1.23 -7.55 0.84
CA HIS A 68 0.07 -7.51 0.16
C HIS A 68 1.12 -6.84 1.05
N ALA A 69 0.74 -5.75 1.69
CA ALA A 69 1.66 -5.07 2.61
C ALA A 69 2.06 -5.98 3.75
N ASP A 70 1.10 -6.71 4.32
CA ASP A 70 1.38 -7.63 5.41
C ASP A 70 2.36 -8.73 4.99
N LYS A 71 2.19 -9.24 3.78
CA LYS A 71 3.10 -10.26 3.26
C LYS A 71 4.51 -9.73 3.09
N LEU A 72 4.62 -8.49 2.62
CA LEU A 72 5.93 -7.86 2.46
C LEU A 72 6.59 -7.60 3.81
N LEU A 73 5.80 -7.20 4.81
CA LEU A 73 6.33 -7.02 6.16
C LEU A 73 6.86 -8.34 6.72
N SER A 74 6.10 -9.41 6.52
CA SER A 74 6.54 -10.74 6.96
C SER A 74 7.80 -11.18 6.22
N PHE A 75 7.86 -10.93 4.93
CA PHE A 75 9.03 -11.28 4.12
C PHE A 75 10.27 -10.55 4.64
N GLN A 76 10.13 -9.26 4.93
CA GLN A 76 11.25 -8.47 5.42
C GLN A 76 11.81 -9.08 6.70
N ASN A 77 10.93 -9.45 7.61
CA ASN A 77 11.38 -10.09 8.86
C ASN A 77 12.01 -11.45 8.61
N LYS A 78 11.46 -12.24 7.70
CA LYS A 78 11.99 -13.56 7.40
C LYS A 78 13.40 -13.52 6.83
N ARG A 79 13.67 -12.49 6.03
CA ARG A 79 15.01 -12.35 5.46
C ARG A 79 15.98 -11.63 6.40
N GLY A 80 15.51 -11.24 7.57
CA GLY A 80 16.37 -10.56 8.54
C GLY A 80 16.59 -9.09 8.25
N GLY A 81 15.79 -8.52 7.35
CA GLY A 81 15.81 -7.08 7.12
C GLY A 81 15.08 -6.35 8.24
N ARG A 82 15.18 -5.05 8.24
CA ARG A 82 14.51 -4.23 9.23
C ARG A 82 13.44 -3.39 8.57
N ILE A 83 12.27 -3.45 9.15
CA ILE A 83 11.12 -2.68 8.66
C ILE A 83 11.32 -1.23 9.02
N LEU A 84 11.24 -0.37 8.03
CA LEU A 84 11.23 1.09 8.21
C LEU A 84 9.94 1.60 7.63
N LEU A 85 9.03 2.00 8.51
CA LEU A 85 7.76 2.55 8.09
C LEU A 85 7.92 4.04 7.83
N GLN A 86 7.21 4.51 6.81
CA GLN A 86 7.21 5.92 6.46
C GLN A 86 5.78 6.42 6.47
N ASP A 87 5.62 7.73 6.46
CA ASP A 87 4.30 8.33 6.40
C ASP A 87 3.57 7.83 5.18
N ILE A 88 2.30 7.48 5.36
CA ILE A 88 1.46 7.11 4.24
C ILE A 88 0.78 8.38 3.77
N LYS A 89 1.04 8.73 2.52
CA LYS A 89 0.46 9.92 1.94
C LYS A 89 -1.05 9.74 1.84
N LYS A 90 -1.80 10.80 2.16
CA LYS A 90 -3.23 10.71 1.98
C LYS A 90 -3.58 10.79 0.49
N PRO A 91 -4.72 10.22 0.09
CA PRO A 91 -5.14 10.32 -1.31
C PRO A 91 -5.31 11.78 -1.74
N GLU A 92 -5.15 12.02 -3.03
CA GLU A 92 -5.20 13.37 -3.57
C GLU A 92 -6.61 13.95 -3.58
N ARG A 93 -7.62 13.10 -3.54
CA ARG A 93 -9.01 13.52 -3.64
C ARG A 93 -9.82 12.93 -2.52
N ASP A 94 -10.87 13.64 -2.16
CA ASP A 94 -11.88 13.14 -1.23
C ASP A 94 -13.13 12.70 -1.97
N GLU A 95 -13.34 13.21 -3.17
CA GLU A 95 -14.46 12.85 -4.02
C GLU A 95 -13.94 12.32 -5.33
N TRP A 96 -14.50 11.22 -5.78
CA TRP A 96 -13.94 10.48 -6.91
C TRP A 96 -14.80 10.52 -8.16
N GLY A 97 -15.85 11.36 -8.17
CA GLY A 97 -16.69 11.54 -9.32
C GLY A 97 -17.57 10.33 -9.57
N ASN A 98 -17.66 9.91 -10.82
CA ASN A 98 -18.44 8.72 -11.17
C ASN A 98 -17.53 7.49 -11.17
N GLY A 99 -18.14 6.31 -11.40
CA GLY A 99 -17.38 5.06 -11.36
C GLY A 99 -16.25 5.02 -12.36
N LEU A 100 -16.46 5.57 -13.56
CA LEU A 100 -15.42 5.57 -14.58
C LEU A 100 -14.22 6.41 -14.14
N GLU A 101 -14.48 7.60 -13.62
CA GLU A 101 -13.41 8.47 -13.14
C GLU A 101 -12.61 7.80 -12.02
N ALA A 102 -13.31 7.16 -11.09
CA ALA A 102 -12.65 6.47 -9.99
C ALA A 102 -11.78 5.34 -10.51
N MET A 103 -12.28 4.57 -11.47
CA MET A 103 -11.51 3.48 -12.06
C MET A 103 -10.27 3.99 -12.78
N GLN A 104 -10.39 5.11 -13.47
CA GLN A 104 -9.25 5.71 -14.14
C GLN A 104 -8.19 6.17 -13.13
N CYS A 105 -8.63 6.76 -12.03
CA CYS A 105 -7.73 7.18 -10.97
C CYS A 105 -7.04 5.98 -10.33
N ALA A 106 -7.78 4.90 -10.12
CA ALA A 106 -7.22 3.68 -9.56
C ALA A 106 -6.14 3.11 -10.46
N LEU A 107 -6.39 3.09 -11.76
CA LEU A 107 -5.40 2.62 -12.73
C LEU A 107 -4.12 3.45 -12.67
N LEU A 108 -4.25 4.77 -12.63
CA LEU A 108 -3.09 5.64 -12.53
C LEU A 108 -2.32 5.39 -11.23
N CYS A 109 -3.03 5.20 -10.14
CA CYS A 109 -2.39 4.93 -8.86
C CYS A 109 -1.56 3.65 -8.93
N VAL A 110 -2.13 2.59 -9.50
CA VAL A 110 -1.45 1.31 -9.61
C VAL A 110 -0.25 1.40 -10.55
N THR A 111 -0.41 2.04 -11.70
CA THR A 111 0.65 2.07 -12.70
C THR A 111 1.77 3.05 -12.37
N SER A 112 1.48 4.08 -11.59
CA SER A 112 2.47 5.12 -11.35
C SER A 112 3.60 4.68 -10.43
N TRP A 113 3.36 3.71 -9.54
CA TRP A 113 4.39 3.29 -8.61
C TRP A 113 4.89 1.87 -8.85
N ARG A 114 4.21 1.11 -9.68
CA ARG A 114 4.69 -0.23 -9.99
C ARG A 114 5.84 -0.15 -10.96
N PRO A 115 7.00 -0.63 -10.57
CA PRO A 115 8.12 -0.61 -11.50
C PRO A 115 7.82 -1.53 -12.66
N ILE A 116 8.33 -1.15 -13.79
CA ILE A 116 8.27 -2.01 -14.96
C ILE A 116 9.34 -3.06 -14.78
N THR A 117 8.93 -4.25 -14.57
CA THR A 117 9.90 -5.33 -14.37
C THR A 117 9.78 -6.34 -15.46
#